data_27caeaba856a497316940454367b631c
#
_entry.id   27caeaba856a497316940454367b631c
#
_cell.length_a   1.000
_cell.length_b   1.000
_cell.length_c   1.000
_cell.angle_alpha   90.00
_cell.angle_beta   90.00
_cell.angle_gamma   90.00
#
_symmetry.space_group_name_H-M   'P 1'
#
loop_
_entity.id
_entity.type
_entity.pdbx_description
1 polymer ?
#
loop_
_entity_poly.entity_id
_entity_poly.type
_entity_poly.pdbx_seq_one_letter_code
_entity_poly.pdbx_strand_id
1 'polypeptide(L)'
;EHLRTRAPGAGRRTDSVSLDLYYLITAWGTTALAEQIPFAWTLLQLHQYPVLDRSVLRGDGGWSAEDRIEVTPQNLPHEEMARIWDKLASPYRLSAAYVARVLHMEPMKAYEEYAPVVARKAEYETRVPEELVR
;
A
#
# COMPACT_ATOMS: atom_id res chain seq x y z
N GLU A 1 -9.59 -36.89 22.31
CA GLU A 1 -9.30 -35.49 22.73
C GLU A 1 -7.79 -35.26 22.58
N HIS A 2 -7.36 -34.86 21.36
CA HIS A 2 -5.94 -34.58 21.07
C HIS A 2 -5.66 -33.09 21.12
N LEU A 3 -5.12 -32.66 22.23
CA LEU A 3 -4.45 -31.37 22.40
C LEU A 3 -3.22 -31.32 21.45
N ARG A 4 -3.34 -30.64 20.31
CA ARG A 4 -2.18 -30.29 19.48
C ARG A 4 -1.36 -29.25 20.23
N THR A 5 -0.28 -29.65 20.83
CA THR A 5 0.76 -28.75 21.36
C THR A 5 1.38 -28.00 20.19
N ARG A 6 1.08 -26.70 20.09
CA ARG A 6 1.67 -25.81 19.10
C ARG A 6 3.11 -25.52 19.52
N ALA A 7 4.07 -25.88 18.68
CA ALA A 7 5.49 -25.66 18.92
C ALA A 7 5.77 -24.17 19.16
N PRO A 8 6.56 -23.81 20.19
CA PRO A 8 7.04 -22.45 20.40
C PRO A 8 8.18 -22.22 19.43
N GLY A 9 7.99 -21.39 18.39
CA GLY A 9 9.04 -21.07 17.43
C GLY A 9 8.60 -20.48 16.10
N ALA A 10 7.32 -20.18 15.91
CA ALA A 10 6.92 -19.41 14.75
C ALA A 10 7.27 -17.93 15.01
N GLY A 11 8.43 -17.49 14.55
CA GLY A 11 8.78 -16.08 14.47
C GLY A 11 7.58 -15.33 13.91
N ARG A 12 7.18 -14.28 14.60
CA ARG A 12 6.07 -13.41 14.20
C ARG A 12 6.45 -12.84 12.83
N ARG A 13 5.82 -13.35 11.77
CA ARG A 13 5.91 -12.74 10.45
C ARG A 13 5.46 -11.30 10.65
N THR A 14 6.35 -10.38 10.40
CA THR A 14 6.03 -8.98 10.27
C THR A 14 5.03 -8.90 9.12
N ASP A 15 3.80 -8.51 9.40
CA ASP A 15 2.77 -8.43 8.38
C ASP A 15 3.22 -7.39 7.35
N SER A 16 3.51 -7.84 6.14
CA SER A 16 3.81 -6.94 5.02
C SER A 16 2.57 -6.15 4.68
N VAL A 17 2.72 -4.86 4.53
CA VAL A 17 1.63 -3.96 4.13
C VAL A 17 1.61 -3.87 2.61
N SER A 18 0.46 -4.18 2.00
CA SER A 18 0.21 -3.91 0.58
C SER A 18 -0.39 -2.51 0.44
N LEU A 19 0.15 -1.71 -0.47
CA LEU A 19 -0.29 -0.34 -0.72
C LEU A 19 -0.64 -0.15 -2.19
N ASP A 20 -1.84 0.36 -2.46
CA ASP A 20 -2.29 0.76 -3.79
C ASP A 20 -2.12 2.27 -3.95
N LEU A 21 -1.29 2.67 -4.90
CA LEU A 21 -1.04 4.07 -5.25
C LEU A 21 -1.67 4.38 -6.61
N TYR A 22 -2.51 5.41 -6.64
CA TYR A 22 -3.21 5.83 -7.87
C TYR A 22 -2.44 6.95 -8.55
N TYR A 23 -2.16 6.76 -9.84
CA TYR A 23 -1.42 7.70 -10.65
C TYR A 23 -2.22 8.15 -11.86
N LEU A 24 -2.04 9.40 -12.22
CA LEU A 24 -2.47 9.95 -13.49
C LEU A 24 -1.22 10.22 -14.34
N ILE A 25 -1.09 9.47 -15.43
CA ILE A 25 0.02 9.63 -16.38
C ILE A 25 -0.42 10.60 -17.47
N THR A 26 0.37 11.62 -17.70
CA THR A 26 0.17 12.59 -18.78
C THR A 26 1.53 13.02 -19.35
N ALA A 27 1.58 13.32 -20.64
CA ALA A 27 2.77 13.90 -21.27
C ALA A 27 2.58 15.39 -21.49
N TRP A 28 3.67 16.14 -21.34
CA TRP A 28 3.70 17.58 -21.52
C TRP A 28 4.62 17.91 -22.68
N GLY A 29 4.09 18.60 -23.69
CA GLY A 29 4.84 19.01 -24.88
C GLY A 29 4.34 20.34 -25.41
N THR A 30 5.04 20.89 -26.36
CA THR A 30 4.69 22.16 -27.03
C THR A 30 3.72 21.97 -28.19
N THR A 31 3.58 20.74 -28.69
CA THR A 31 2.65 20.36 -29.76
C THR A 31 1.94 19.07 -29.41
N ALA A 32 0.78 18.83 -30.01
CA ALA A 32 0.01 17.61 -29.80
C ALA A 32 0.84 16.35 -30.12
N LEU A 33 1.67 16.37 -31.16
CA LEU A 33 2.52 15.26 -31.53
C LEU A 33 3.62 14.99 -30.48
N ALA A 34 4.21 16.08 -29.95
CA ALA A 34 5.21 16.01 -28.89
C ALA A 34 4.65 15.44 -27.58
N GLU A 35 3.34 15.51 -27.36
CA GLU A 35 2.65 14.88 -26.23
C GLU A 35 2.24 13.43 -26.52
N GLN A 36 1.68 13.17 -27.70
CA GLN A 36 1.09 11.88 -28.03
C GLN A 36 2.14 10.77 -28.19
N ILE A 37 3.28 11.06 -28.81
CA ILE A 37 4.34 10.06 -29.04
C ILE A 37 4.89 9.50 -27.72
N PRO A 38 5.43 10.32 -26.79
CA PRO A 38 5.94 9.81 -25.51
C PRO A 38 4.85 9.19 -24.65
N PHE A 39 3.61 9.72 -24.71
CA PHE A 39 2.48 9.15 -24.01
C PHE A 39 2.18 7.72 -24.49
N ALA A 40 2.01 7.52 -25.79
CA ALA A 40 1.74 6.19 -26.38
C ALA A 40 2.88 5.21 -26.10
N TRP A 41 4.14 5.68 -26.21
CA TRP A 41 5.30 4.86 -25.89
C TRP A 41 5.31 4.44 -24.41
N THR A 42 5.01 5.35 -23.48
CA THR A 42 4.94 5.05 -22.05
C THR A 42 3.88 3.99 -21.76
N LEU A 43 2.67 4.12 -22.34
CA LEU A 43 1.61 3.14 -22.15
C LEU A 43 2.01 1.76 -22.70
N LEU A 44 2.69 1.72 -23.85
CA LEU A 44 3.20 0.49 -24.43
C LEU A 44 4.23 -0.18 -23.52
N GLN A 45 5.17 0.61 -22.95
CA GLN A 45 6.17 0.08 -22.03
C GLN A 45 5.53 -0.49 -20.76
N LEU A 46 4.58 0.21 -20.15
CA LEU A 46 3.87 -0.27 -18.97
C LEU A 46 3.00 -1.50 -19.26
N HIS A 47 2.49 -1.62 -20.48
CA HIS A 47 1.77 -2.82 -20.91
C HIS A 47 2.70 -4.02 -21.10
N GLN A 48 3.90 -3.81 -21.66
CA GLN A 48 4.88 -4.86 -21.86
C GLN A 48 5.58 -5.29 -20.58
N TYR A 49 5.80 -4.35 -19.66
CA TYR A 49 6.53 -4.54 -18.40
C TYR A 49 5.71 -4.04 -17.20
N PRO A 50 4.60 -4.73 -16.87
CA PRO A 50 3.70 -4.27 -15.81
C PRO A 50 4.26 -4.47 -14.41
N VAL A 51 5.33 -5.27 -14.25
CA VAL A 51 5.96 -5.55 -12.96
C VAL A 51 7.32 -4.88 -12.91
N LEU A 52 7.47 -3.97 -11.96
CA LEU A 52 8.73 -3.33 -11.64
C LEU A 52 9.39 -4.07 -10.48
N ASP A 53 10.50 -4.69 -10.76
CA ASP A 53 11.32 -5.42 -9.77
C ASP A 53 12.63 -4.67 -9.48
N ARG A 54 13.51 -5.29 -8.72
CA ARG A 54 14.80 -4.71 -8.33
C ARG A 54 15.68 -4.27 -9.51
N SER A 55 15.48 -4.81 -10.72
CA SER A 55 16.26 -4.40 -11.89
C SER A 55 15.95 -2.97 -12.33
N VAL A 56 14.73 -2.49 -12.01
CA VAL A 56 14.20 -1.17 -12.40
C VAL A 56 14.12 -0.24 -11.18
N LEU A 57 13.86 -0.77 -9.98
CA LEU A 57 13.76 0.00 -8.75
C LEU A 57 15.15 0.46 -8.30
N ARG A 58 15.27 1.75 -7.96
CA ARG A 58 16.54 2.32 -7.50
C ARG A 58 16.90 1.81 -6.11
N GLY A 59 18.16 1.43 -5.92
CA GLY A 59 18.66 0.88 -4.67
C GLY A 59 18.64 1.85 -3.47
N ASP A 60 18.52 3.16 -3.69
CA ASP A 60 18.41 4.21 -2.68
C ASP A 60 17.00 4.30 -2.06
N GLY A 61 16.01 3.64 -2.63
CA GLY A 61 14.64 3.61 -2.13
C GLY A 61 14.36 2.62 -1.00
N GLY A 62 15.38 1.90 -0.50
CA GLY A 62 15.20 0.92 0.57
C GLY A 62 14.47 -0.37 0.15
N TRP A 63 14.41 -0.65 -1.15
CA TRP A 63 13.74 -1.82 -1.69
C TRP A 63 14.50 -3.11 -1.38
N SER A 64 13.78 -4.12 -0.92
CA SER A 64 14.31 -5.48 -0.73
C SER A 64 14.41 -6.24 -2.06
N ALA A 65 15.05 -7.40 -2.05
CA ALA A 65 15.14 -8.26 -3.24
C ALA A 65 13.77 -8.86 -3.66
N GLU A 66 12.84 -8.90 -2.73
CA GLU A 66 11.52 -9.52 -2.91
C GLU A 66 10.44 -8.49 -3.26
N ASP A 67 10.76 -7.19 -3.12
CA ASP A 67 9.81 -6.12 -3.43
C ASP A 67 9.49 -6.07 -4.91
N ARG A 68 8.22 -5.94 -5.20
CA ARG A 68 7.67 -5.83 -6.55
C ARG A 68 6.55 -4.82 -6.55
N ILE A 69 6.50 -4.04 -7.61
CA ILE A 69 5.41 -3.10 -7.85
C ILE A 69 4.70 -3.55 -9.13
N GLU A 70 3.44 -3.89 -9.00
CA GLU A 70 2.60 -4.19 -10.15
C GLU A 70 1.87 -2.92 -10.59
N VAL A 71 2.07 -2.50 -11.84
CA VAL A 71 1.46 -1.31 -12.43
C VAL A 71 0.41 -1.72 -13.43
N THR A 72 -0.86 -1.46 -13.12
CA THR A 72 -1.99 -1.85 -13.96
C THR A 72 -2.82 -0.64 -14.38
N PRO A 73 -3.33 -0.61 -15.63
CA PRO A 73 -4.22 0.45 -16.08
C PRO A 73 -5.54 0.39 -15.33
N GLN A 74 -6.10 1.57 -15.01
CA GLN A 74 -7.42 1.74 -14.42
C GLN A 74 -8.38 2.35 -15.43
N ASN A 75 -9.56 1.75 -15.54
CA ASN A 75 -10.62 2.34 -16.36
C ASN A 75 -11.32 3.44 -15.55
N LEU A 76 -10.87 4.67 -15.76
CA LEU A 76 -11.48 5.84 -15.12
C LEU A 76 -12.50 6.45 -16.08
N PRO A 77 -13.78 6.62 -15.68
CA PRO A 77 -14.77 7.29 -16.49
C PRO A 77 -14.35 8.70 -16.90
N HIS A 78 -14.75 9.15 -18.09
CA HIS A 78 -14.37 10.45 -18.61
C HIS A 78 -14.78 11.60 -17.67
N GLU A 79 -15.94 11.51 -17.03
CA GLU A 79 -16.40 12.51 -16.07
C GLU A 79 -15.50 12.63 -14.84
N GLU A 80 -15.01 11.51 -14.33
CA GLU A 80 -14.08 11.50 -13.20
C GLU A 80 -12.73 12.07 -13.60
N MET A 81 -12.24 11.75 -14.78
CA MET A 81 -11.02 12.30 -15.34
C MET A 81 -11.14 13.83 -15.47
N ALA A 82 -12.25 14.34 -16.01
CA ALA A 82 -12.51 15.77 -16.12
C ALA A 82 -12.51 16.45 -14.74
N ARG A 83 -13.14 15.86 -13.73
CA ARG A 83 -13.16 16.39 -12.36
C ARG A 83 -11.77 16.48 -11.73
N ILE A 84 -10.87 15.54 -12.07
CA ILE A 84 -9.48 15.60 -11.60
C ILE A 84 -8.79 16.83 -12.21
N TRP A 85 -8.94 17.03 -13.52
CA TRP A 85 -8.33 18.15 -14.22
C TRP A 85 -8.88 19.49 -13.76
N ASP A 86 -10.18 19.60 -13.48
CA ASP A 86 -10.80 20.79 -12.89
C ASP A 86 -10.18 21.18 -11.54
N LYS A 87 -9.88 20.17 -10.70
CA LYS A 87 -9.21 20.42 -9.40
C LYS A 87 -7.75 20.81 -9.53
N LEU A 88 -7.08 20.38 -10.60
CA LEU A 88 -5.69 20.76 -10.87
C LEU A 88 -5.55 22.19 -11.41
N ALA A 89 -6.67 22.88 -11.67
CA ALA A 89 -6.72 24.24 -12.26
C ALA A 89 -5.86 24.34 -13.54
N SER A 90 -5.82 23.29 -14.34
CA SER A 90 -5.06 23.18 -15.58
C SER A 90 -5.98 22.73 -16.72
N PRO A 91 -5.74 23.15 -17.96
CA PRO A 91 -6.47 22.64 -19.11
C PRO A 91 -6.40 21.12 -19.19
N TYR A 92 -7.53 20.50 -19.58
CA TYR A 92 -7.60 19.06 -19.80
C TYR A 92 -6.52 18.58 -20.76
N ARG A 93 -5.79 17.53 -20.38
CA ARG A 93 -4.76 16.88 -21.21
C ARG A 93 -5.01 15.42 -21.36
N LEU A 94 -4.49 14.82 -22.44
CA LEU A 94 -4.52 13.39 -22.67
C LEU A 94 -3.85 12.68 -21.48
N SER A 95 -4.60 11.82 -20.81
CA SER A 95 -4.18 11.17 -19.59
C SER A 95 -4.67 9.74 -19.51
N ALA A 96 -3.93 8.90 -18.79
CA ALA A 96 -4.33 7.54 -18.45
C ALA A 96 -4.17 7.32 -16.93
N ALA A 97 -5.17 6.69 -16.34
CA ALA A 97 -5.13 6.33 -14.93
C ALA A 97 -4.49 4.95 -14.74
N TYR A 98 -3.62 4.84 -13.73
CA TYR A 98 -2.93 3.62 -13.36
C TYR A 98 -2.97 3.43 -11.84
N VAL A 99 -2.92 2.18 -11.41
CA VAL A 99 -2.64 1.83 -10.02
C VAL A 99 -1.31 1.09 -9.96
N ALA A 100 -0.47 1.49 -9.03
CA ALA A 100 0.75 0.79 -8.67
C ALA A 100 0.52 0.12 -7.32
N ARG A 101 0.50 -1.21 -7.33
CA ARG A 101 0.36 -2.03 -6.13
C ARG A 101 1.72 -2.49 -5.66
N VAL A 102 2.09 -2.06 -4.44
CA VAL A 102 3.31 -2.52 -3.78
C VAL A 102 3.00 -3.83 -3.07
N LEU A 103 3.59 -4.94 -3.57
CA LEU A 103 3.27 -6.29 -3.10
C LEU A 103 4.01 -6.70 -1.83
N HIS A 104 5.10 -5.98 -1.47
CA HIS A 104 5.85 -6.25 -0.25
C HIS A 104 6.44 -4.97 0.30
N MET A 105 6.12 -4.64 1.54
CA MET A 105 6.74 -3.56 2.31
C MET A 105 7.09 -4.11 3.68
N GLU A 106 8.36 -4.16 3.99
CA GLU A 106 8.82 -4.44 5.35
C GLU A 106 8.80 -3.14 6.18
N PRO A 107 8.27 -3.17 7.41
CA PRO A 107 8.35 -2.00 8.28
C PRO A 107 9.80 -1.69 8.62
N MET A 108 10.22 -0.44 8.46
CA MET A 108 11.57 0.05 8.73
C MET A 108 12.03 -0.09 10.20
N LYS A 109 11.14 -0.45 11.12
CA LYS A 109 11.43 -0.73 12.52
C LYS A 109 10.98 -2.14 12.86
N ALA A 110 11.93 -2.99 13.29
CA ALA A 110 11.57 -4.17 14.04
C ALA A 110 10.79 -3.71 15.28
N TYR A 111 9.52 -4.12 15.39
CA TYR A 111 8.79 -3.93 16.63
C TYR A 111 9.51 -4.69 17.74
N GLU A 112 9.82 -4.00 18.84
CA GLU A 112 10.28 -4.67 20.05
C GLU A 112 9.29 -5.78 20.39
N GLU A 113 9.80 -6.98 20.56
CA GLU A 113 9.04 -8.16 20.86
C GLU A 113 8.50 -8.02 22.29
N TYR A 114 7.31 -7.46 22.41
CA TYR A 114 6.63 -7.45 23.71
C TYR A 114 6.25 -8.86 24.10
N ALA A 115 6.69 -9.29 25.28
CA ALA A 115 6.30 -10.57 25.82
C ALA A 115 4.76 -10.69 25.83
N PRO A 116 4.20 -11.84 25.41
CA PRO A 116 2.76 -12.02 25.41
C PRO A 116 2.21 -11.85 26.81
N VAL A 117 1.13 -11.07 26.96
CA VAL A 117 0.43 -10.94 28.25
C VAL A 117 -0.20 -12.29 28.57
N VAL A 118 0.46 -13.05 29.45
CA VAL A 118 0.07 -14.43 29.80
C VAL A 118 -1.13 -14.45 30.74
N ALA A 119 -1.32 -13.43 31.56
CA ALA A 119 -2.51 -13.29 32.42
C ALA A 119 -2.71 -11.82 32.82
N ARG A 120 -3.95 -11.41 32.90
CA ARG A 120 -4.37 -10.15 33.53
C ARG A 120 -5.15 -10.49 34.80
N LYS A 121 -4.53 -10.33 35.95
CA LYS A 121 -5.23 -10.49 37.24
C LYS A 121 -5.97 -9.18 37.54
N ALA A 122 -7.30 -9.19 37.44
CA ALA A 122 -8.11 -8.07 37.86
C ALA A 122 -8.57 -8.34 39.29
N GLU A 123 -8.05 -7.60 40.27
CA GLU A 123 -8.56 -7.59 41.62
C GLU A 123 -9.67 -6.54 41.67
N TYR A 124 -10.91 -7.02 41.83
CA TYR A 124 -12.06 -6.16 42.13
C TYR A 124 -12.22 -6.09 43.62
N GLU A 125 -11.91 -4.96 44.23
CA GLU A 125 -12.25 -4.67 45.60
C GLU A 125 -13.75 -4.39 45.66
N THR A 126 -14.53 -5.37 46.09
CA THR A 126 -15.97 -5.23 46.33
C THR A 126 -16.12 -4.41 47.63
N ARG A 127 -16.18 -3.09 47.51
CA ARG A 127 -16.58 -2.22 48.62
C ARG A 127 -18.07 -2.40 48.82
N VAL A 128 -18.46 -3.25 49.76
CA VAL A 128 -19.84 -3.34 50.26
C VAL A 128 -20.10 -2.08 51.05
N PRO A 129 -21.10 -1.24 50.69
CA PRO A 129 -21.46 -0.09 51.52
C PRO A 129 -22.00 -0.56 52.84
N GLU A 130 -21.47 -0.02 53.93
CA GLU A 130 -21.77 -0.38 55.31
C GLU A 130 -23.23 -0.03 55.75
N GLU A 131 -24.02 0.55 54.87
CA GLU A 131 -25.43 0.96 55.14
C GLU A 131 -26.48 -0.14 54.92
N LEU A 132 -26.12 -1.35 54.52
CA LEU A 132 -27.07 -2.45 54.31
C LEU A 132 -27.05 -3.52 55.40
N VAL A 133 -26.38 -3.26 56.54
CA VAL A 133 -26.39 -4.15 57.69
C VAL A 133 -27.07 -3.42 58.87
N ARG A 134 -28.38 -3.27 58.78
CA ARG A 134 -29.27 -3.00 59.94
C ARG A 134 -30.60 -3.68 59.73
#